data_c90c7a9c29c73ba1f8e821ffde7a760e
#
_entry.id   c90c7a9c29c73ba1f8e821ffde7a760e
#
_cell.length_a   1.000
_cell.length_b   1.000
_cell.length_c   1.000
_cell.angle_alpha   90.00
_cell.angle_beta   90.00
_cell.angle_gamma   90.00
#
_symmetry.space_group_name_H-M   'P 1'
#
loop_
_entity.id
_entity.type
_entity.pdbx_description
1 polymer ?
#
loop_
_entity_poly.entity_id
_entity_poly.type
_entity_poly.pdbx_seq_one_letter_code
_entity_poly.pdbx_strand_id
1 'polypeptide(L)'
;MSERKWAVIAIGGNSLIKDKNHQTVEDQYQAAKETCHHIADMIEMGWDVAIGHGNGPQVGFILRRSEIAHKVAGMHEVPLDVCGADSQGAIGYALQQNLNNEFYHRKIKKSVATVITQVLVDKNDPSFQHPTKPIGGFMDEAEAQRRVAEEGWSVVEDAGRGWRRVVASPLPKEIIELDVVQTLLNNGICAITVGGGGIPVIEDENGNYLGTAAVIDKDYASSLLAQKIKADLFLISTAVEKVYINFNTPEQKGIDV
;
A
#
# COMPACT_ATOMS: atom_id res chain seq x y z
N MET A 1 15.25 21.73 23.40
CA MET A 1 15.02 20.58 22.50
C MET A 1 14.12 21.12 21.40
N SER A 2 14.51 21.05 20.13
CA SER A 2 13.61 21.41 19.04
C SER A 2 12.38 20.49 19.11
N GLU A 3 11.20 21.04 18.90
CA GLU A 3 9.96 20.30 18.82
C GLU A 3 10.09 19.26 17.68
N ARG A 4 9.82 18.00 17.95
CA ARG A 4 9.90 16.94 16.93
C ARG A 4 8.81 17.16 15.90
N LYS A 5 9.14 17.07 14.62
CA LYS A 5 8.20 17.19 13.52
C LYS A 5 7.98 15.80 12.88
N TRP A 6 6.74 15.39 12.81
CA TRP A 6 6.36 14.11 12.25
C TRP A 6 5.78 14.25 10.85
N ALA A 7 6.29 13.43 9.93
CA ALA A 7 5.77 13.32 8.58
C ALA A 7 5.25 11.90 8.32
N VAL A 8 4.08 11.81 7.69
CA VAL A 8 3.59 10.56 7.07
C VAL A 8 3.77 10.68 5.58
N ILE A 9 4.44 9.70 4.97
CA ILE A 9 4.69 9.64 3.53
C ILE A 9 3.94 8.44 2.96
N ALA A 10 2.98 8.66 2.07
CA ALA A 10 2.29 7.62 1.31
C ALA A 10 2.97 7.41 -0.05
N ILE A 11 3.69 6.29 -0.22
CA ILE A 11 4.40 5.96 -1.46
C ILE A 11 3.43 5.31 -2.45
N GLY A 12 3.26 5.91 -3.63
CA GLY A 12 2.42 5.40 -4.71
C GLY A 12 3.01 4.17 -5.42
N GLY A 13 2.18 3.47 -6.19
CA GLY A 13 2.63 2.31 -6.97
C GLY A 13 3.72 2.64 -7.99
N ASN A 14 3.69 3.82 -8.60
CA ASN A 14 4.70 4.28 -9.56
C ASN A 14 6.07 4.53 -8.93
N SER A 15 6.13 4.75 -7.61
CA SER A 15 7.39 4.85 -6.86
C SER A 15 8.04 3.48 -6.60
N LEU A 16 7.34 2.39 -6.94
CA LEU A 16 7.82 1.01 -6.78
C LEU A 16 7.88 0.24 -8.09
N ILE A 17 7.01 0.57 -9.07
CA ILE A 17 6.99 0.01 -10.43
C ILE A 17 6.84 1.17 -11.41
N LYS A 18 7.87 1.49 -12.16
CA LYS A 18 7.91 2.64 -13.07
C LYS A 18 6.99 2.47 -14.29
N ASP A 19 7.02 1.30 -14.90
CA ASP A 19 6.24 0.98 -16.10
C ASP A 19 6.11 -0.53 -16.35
N LYS A 20 5.49 -0.91 -17.47
CA LYS A 20 5.28 -2.32 -17.85
C LYS A 20 6.56 -3.11 -18.14
N ASN A 21 7.67 -2.45 -18.46
CA ASN A 21 8.94 -3.08 -18.80
C ASN A 21 9.86 -3.22 -17.57
N HIS A 22 9.54 -2.52 -16.46
CA HIS A 22 10.33 -2.47 -15.23
C HIS A 22 9.52 -3.03 -14.07
N GLN A 23 9.27 -4.34 -14.06
CA GLN A 23 8.44 -5.03 -13.07
C GLN A 23 9.19 -6.13 -12.31
N THR A 24 10.45 -6.38 -12.64
CA THR A 24 11.26 -7.37 -11.92
C THR A 24 11.48 -6.95 -10.48
N VAL A 25 11.89 -7.88 -9.63
CA VAL A 25 12.25 -7.57 -8.24
C VAL A 25 13.39 -6.55 -8.21
N GLU A 26 14.37 -6.68 -9.12
CA GLU A 26 15.49 -5.77 -9.23
C GLU A 26 15.06 -4.34 -9.60
N ASP A 27 14.11 -4.20 -10.54
CA ASP A 27 13.53 -2.90 -10.91
C ASP A 27 12.81 -2.25 -9.72
N GLN A 28 12.07 -3.05 -8.95
CA GLN A 28 11.37 -2.58 -7.75
C GLN A 28 12.35 -2.10 -6.66
N TYR A 29 13.47 -2.82 -6.49
CA TYR A 29 14.53 -2.41 -5.57
C TYR A 29 15.20 -1.10 -6.01
N GLN A 30 15.44 -0.93 -7.31
CA GLN A 30 16.00 0.32 -7.83
C GLN A 30 15.02 1.50 -7.62
N ALA A 31 13.73 1.31 -7.86
CA ALA A 31 12.71 2.32 -7.60
C ALA A 31 12.60 2.66 -6.09
N ALA A 32 12.65 1.64 -5.23
CA ALA A 32 12.68 1.84 -3.78
C ALA A 32 13.92 2.62 -3.34
N LYS A 33 15.08 2.36 -3.93
CA LYS A 33 16.34 3.09 -3.67
C LYS A 33 16.20 4.59 -3.95
N GLU A 34 15.65 4.95 -5.12
CA GLU A 34 15.43 6.34 -5.49
C GLU A 34 14.47 7.04 -4.50
N THR A 35 13.39 6.38 -4.14
CA THR A 35 12.42 6.88 -3.15
C THR A 35 13.07 7.07 -1.77
N CYS A 36 13.84 6.09 -1.31
CA CYS A 36 14.54 6.12 -0.02
C CYS A 36 15.58 7.23 0.05
N HIS A 37 16.23 7.58 -1.08
CA HIS A 37 17.15 8.71 -1.15
C HIS A 37 16.45 10.03 -0.73
N HIS A 38 15.27 10.32 -1.29
CA HIS A 38 14.50 11.52 -0.96
C HIS A 38 13.91 11.49 0.47
N ILE A 39 13.53 10.31 0.96
CA ILE A 39 13.08 10.15 2.36
C ILE A 39 14.24 10.45 3.32
N ALA A 40 15.45 10.02 2.99
CA ALA A 40 16.63 10.32 3.78
C ALA A 40 16.94 11.83 3.80
N ASP A 41 16.71 12.57 2.69
CA ASP A 41 16.81 14.04 2.67
C ASP A 41 15.87 14.68 3.70
N MET A 42 14.61 14.24 3.78
CA MET A 42 13.66 14.73 4.77
C MET A 42 14.12 14.44 6.21
N ILE A 43 14.67 13.26 6.43
CA ILE A 43 15.19 12.86 7.75
C ILE A 43 16.39 13.72 8.14
N GLU A 44 17.29 14.08 7.21
CA GLU A 44 18.38 15.03 7.45
C GLU A 44 17.89 16.45 7.76
N MET A 45 16.74 16.84 7.19
CA MET A 45 16.06 18.10 7.54
C MET A 45 15.39 18.09 8.92
N GLY A 46 15.49 16.99 9.67
CA GLY A 46 15.01 16.87 11.05
C GLY A 46 13.59 16.28 11.19
N TRP A 47 13.01 15.69 10.15
CA TRP A 47 11.74 15.01 10.24
C TRP A 47 11.87 13.62 10.84
N ASP A 48 10.94 13.23 11.69
CA ASP A 48 10.66 11.84 12.06
C ASP A 48 9.57 11.31 11.11
N VAL A 49 9.82 10.17 10.46
CA VAL A 49 9.01 9.74 9.31
C VAL A 49 8.34 8.40 9.56
N ALA A 50 7.04 8.33 9.28
CA ALA A 50 6.29 7.09 9.05
C ALA A 50 5.99 6.94 7.55
N ILE A 51 6.14 5.72 7.02
CA ILE A 51 6.03 5.44 5.59
C ILE A 51 4.93 4.42 5.37
N GLY A 52 3.87 4.82 4.63
CA GLY A 52 2.91 3.91 4.02
C GLY A 52 3.26 3.69 2.55
N HIS A 53 2.89 2.54 2.00
CA HIS A 53 3.11 2.25 0.58
C HIS A 53 1.91 1.56 -0.06
N GLY A 54 1.76 1.71 -1.38
CA GLY A 54 0.84 0.91 -2.18
C GLY A 54 1.41 -0.48 -2.49
N ASN A 55 0.55 -1.41 -2.90
CA ASN A 55 0.93 -2.79 -3.22
C ASN A 55 0.12 -3.40 -4.37
N GLY A 56 -0.71 -2.62 -5.07
CA GLY A 56 -1.67 -3.16 -6.05
C GLY A 56 -1.08 -4.15 -7.06
N PRO A 57 0.03 -3.84 -7.76
CA PRO A 57 0.68 -4.80 -8.65
C PRO A 57 1.23 -6.02 -7.92
N GLN A 58 1.87 -5.83 -6.77
CA GLN A 58 2.53 -6.91 -6.01
C GLN A 58 1.52 -7.93 -5.47
N VAL A 59 0.41 -7.47 -4.90
CA VAL A 59 -0.70 -8.35 -4.47
C VAL A 59 -1.19 -9.20 -5.64
N GLY A 60 -1.37 -8.58 -6.81
CA GLY A 60 -1.79 -9.30 -8.01
C GLY A 60 -0.76 -10.35 -8.45
N PHE A 61 0.53 -10.07 -8.37
CA PHE A 61 1.58 -11.04 -8.70
C PHE A 61 1.61 -12.21 -7.72
N ILE A 62 1.45 -11.95 -6.43
CA ILE A 62 1.41 -13.01 -5.40
C ILE A 62 0.18 -13.88 -5.62
N LEU A 63 -0.99 -13.28 -5.76
CA LEU A 63 -2.23 -13.99 -6.01
C LEU A 63 -2.16 -14.83 -7.29
N ARG A 64 -1.64 -14.28 -8.40
CA ARG A 64 -1.50 -14.99 -9.66
C ARG A 64 -0.56 -16.19 -9.56
N ARG A 65 0.55 -16.07 -8.84
CA ARG A 65 1.46 -17.19 -8.58
C ARG A 65 0.76 -18.29 -7.79
N SER A 66 -0.02 -17.92 -6.77
CA SER A 66 -0.81 -18.85 -5.97
C SER A 66 -1.84 -19.62 -6.80
N GLU A 67 -2.62 -18.92 -7.64
CA GLU A 67 -3.59 -19.53 -8.55
C GLU A 67 -2.94 -20.53 -9.53
N ILE A 68 -1.79 -20.15 -10.11
CA ILE A 68 -1.04 -21.03 -11.02
C ILE A 68 -0.52 -22.27 -10.27
N ALA A 69 0.07 -22.06 -9.09
CA ALA A 69 0.59 -23.15 -8.27
C ALA A 69 -0.51 -24.12 -7.84
N HIS A 70 -1.69 -23.61 -7.50
CA HIS A 70 -2.86 -24.44 -7.22
C HIS A 70 -3.27 -25.28 -8.43
N LYS A 71 -3.45 -24.65 -9.59
CA LYS A 71 -3.88 -25.34 -10.83
C LYS A 71 -2.87 -26.38 -11.33
N VAL A 72 -1.57 -26.11 -11.21
CA VAL A 72 -0.51 -26.96 -11.79
C VAL A 72 0.00 -28.01 -10.81
N ALA A 73 0.11 -27.66 -9.53
CA ALA A 73 0.76 -28.49 -8.52
C ALA A 73 -0.14 -28.86 -7.32
N GLY A 74 -1.41 -28.45 -7.33
CA GLY A 74 -2.35 -28.73 -6.23
C GLY A 74 -1.96 -28.04 -4.91
N MET A 75 -1.14 -26.99 -4.93
CA MET A 75 -0.80 -26.24 -3.73
C MET A 75 -2.03 -25.47 -3.22
N HIS A 76 -2.04 -25.14 -1.93
CA HIS A 76 -3.11 -24.31 -1.37
C HIS A 76 -3.10 -22.91 -2.03
N GLU A 77 -4.28 -22.32 -2.18
CA GLU A 77 -4.40 -20.91 -2.58
C GLU A 77 -4.11 -20.00 -1.40
N VAL A 78 -3.44 -18.89 -1.66
CA VAL A 78 -3.15 -17.84 -0.65
C VAL A 78 -4.31 -16.84 -0.64
N PRO A 79 -5.00 -16.65 0.49
CA PRO A 79 -6.07 -15.65 0.61
C PRO A 79 -5.58 -14.23 0.35
N LEU A 80 -6.49 -13.35 -0.07
CA LEU A 80 -6.14 -11.99 -0.50
C LEU A 80 -5.52 -11.13 0.63
N ASP A 81 -6.00 -11.27 1.84
CA ASP A 81 -5.44 -10.63 3.03
C ASP A 81 -4.01 -11.09 3.32
N VAL A 82 -3.74 -12.39 3.17
CA VAL A 82 -2.38 -12.97 3.30
C VAL A 82 -1.47 -12.49 2.16
N CYS A 83 -1.98 -12.37 0.91
CA CYS A 83 -1.25 -11.70 -0.17
C CYS A 83 -0.89 -10.24 0.20
N GLY A 84 -1.77 -9.56 0.93
CA GLY A 84 -1.51 -8.25 1.52
C GLY A 84 -0.33 -8.28 2.49
N ALA A 85 -0.32 -9.23 3.43
CA ALA A 85 0.76 -9.43 4.40
C ALA A 85 2.10 -9.76 3.72
N ASP A 86 2.11 -10.66 2.75
CA ASP A 86 3.30 -10.99 1.95
C ASP A 86 3.87 -9.75 1.25
N SER A 87 3.00 -8.90 0.70
CA SER A 87 3.41 -7.66 0.06
C SER A 87 4.00 -6.66 1.05
N GLN A 88 3.47 -6.56 2.27
CA GLN A 88 4.05 -5.73 3.33
C GLN A 88 5.46 -6.21 3.69
N GLY A 89 5.67 -7.51 3.82
CA GLY A 89 6.98 -8.10 4.07
C GLY A 89 7.97 -7.80 2.94
N ALA A 90 7.59 -8.06 1.70
CA ALA A 90 8.47 -7.89 0.54
C ALA A 90 8.83 -6.42 0.27
N ILE A 91 7.84 -5.53 0.22
CA ILE A 91 8.05 -4.10 -0.03
C ILE A 91 8.72 -3.45 1.19
N GLY A 92 8.26 -3.77 2.40
CA GLY A 92 8.86 -3.29 3.64
C GLY A 92 10.34 -3.65 3.74
N TYR A 93 10.72 -4.88 3.39
CA TYR A 93 12.11 -5.32 3.32
C TYR A 93 12.93 -4.47 2.33
N ALA A 94 12.42 -4.25 1.12
CA ALA A 94 13.11 -3.44 0.11
C ALA A 94 13.34 -2.00 0.58
N LEU A 95 12.31 -1.35 1.15
CA LEU A 95 12.40 0.00 1.69
C LEU A 95 13.33 0.07 2.90
N GLN A 96 13.20 -0.87 3.84
CA GLN A 96 14.02 -0.93 5.05
C GLN A 96 15.51 -1.13 4.72
N GLN A 97 15.82 -2.01 3.77
CA GLN A 97 17.20 -2.25 3.32
C GLN A 97 17.80 -0.99 2.68
N ASN A 98 17.06 -0.34 1.78
CA ASN A 98 17.54 0.86 1.11
C ASN A 98 17.69 2.05 2.06
N LEU A 99 16.78 2.25 3.02
CA LEU A 99 16.92 3.29 4.04
C LEU A 99 18.10 3.02 4.97
N ASN A 100 18.34 1.78 5.38
CA ASN A 100 19.53 1.44 6.16
C ASN A 100 20.82 1.76 5.39
N ASN A 101 20.85 1.50 4.08
CA ASN A 101 21.99 1.87 3.25
C ASN A 101 22.19 3.39 3.17
N GLU A 102 21.12 4.17 2.96
CA GLU A 102 21.16 5.64 2.99
C GLU A 102 21.64 6.15 4.36
N PHE A 103 21.12 5.62 5.47
CA PHE A 103 21.53 6.00 6.81
C PHE A 103 23.00 5.71 7.06
N TYR A 104 23.50 4.56 6.62
CA TYR A 104 24.91 4.21 6.72
C TYR A 104 25.81 5.18 5.93
N HIS A 105 25.49 5.41 4.66
CA HIS A 105 26.31 6.28 3.78
C HIS A 105 26.30 7.75 4.22
N ARG A 106 25.15 8.25 4.70
CA ARG A 106 24.97 9.63 5.17
C ARG A 106 25.35 9.81 6.64
N LYS A 107 25.71 8.75 7.35
CA LYS A 107 26.02 8.76 8.81
C LYS A 107 24.82 9.22 9.65
N ILE A 108 23.62 8.96 9.20
CA ILE A 108 22.37 9.24 9.94
C ILE A 108 22.26 8.19 11.06
N LYS A 109 22.21 8.64 12.31
CA LYS A 109 22.10 7.77 13.49
C LYS A 109 20.62 7.48 13.79
N LYS A 110 19.93 6.84 12.86
CA LYS A 110 18.56 6.37 13.02
C LYS A 110 18.44 4.90 12.64
N SER A 111 17.37 4.28 13.09
CA SER A 111 16.96 2.94 12.70
C SER A 111 15.66 3.01 11.92
N VAL A 112 15.38 1.97 11.16
CA VAL A 112 14.12 1.80 10.45
C VAL A 112 13.58 0.39 10.71
N ALA A 113 12.27 0.27 10.89
CA ALA A 113 11.59 -1.01 11.10
C ALA A 113 10.31 -1.08 10.26
N THR A 114 10.07 -2.25 9.69
CA THR A 114 8.78 -2.57 9.04
C THR A 114 7.86 -3.22 10.07
N VAL A 115 6.66 -2.68 10.19
CA VAL A 115 5.60 -3.21 11.05
C VAL A 115 4.53 -3.82 10.15
N ILE A 116 4.32 -5.13 10.28
CA ILE A 116 3.15 -5.77 9.67
C ILE A 116 1.92 -5.17 10.34
N THR A 117 1.06 -4.55 9.52
CA THR A 117 0.01 -3.69 10.04
C THR A 117 -1.35 -4.17 9.59
N GLN A 118 -2.23 -4.43 10.56
CA GLN A 118 -3.63 -4.75 10.37
C GLN A 118 -4.47 -3.48 10.46
N VAL A 119 -5.54 -3.41 9.67
CA VAL A 119 -6.47 -2.27 9.67
C VAL A 119 -7.90 -2.78 9.76
N LEU A 120 -8.57 -2.38 10.83
CA LEU A 120 -9.99 -2.73 11.05
C LEU A 120 -10.86 -2.01 10.03
N VAL A 121 -11.77 -2.76 9.41
CA VAL A 121 -12.79 -2.27 8.47
C VAL A 121 -14.20 -2.70 8.88
N ASP A 122 -15.21 -2.07 8.33
CA ASP A 122 -16.60 -2.47 8.55
C ASP A 122 -16.94 -3.69 7.70
N LYS A 123 -17.37 -4.79 8.33
CA LYS A 123 -17.86 -5.97 7.62
C LYS A 123 -19.05 -5.68 6.70
N ASN A 124 -19.78 -4.60 6.94
CA ASN A 124 -20.94 -4.16 6.16
C ASN A 124 -20.61 -3.01 5.19
N ASP A 125 -19.32 -2.71 4.96
CA ASP A 125 -18.94 -1.66 4.02
C ASP A 125 -19.48 -1.97 2.61
N PRO A 126 -20.12 -0.99 1.93
CA PRO A 126 -20.72 -1.18 0.61
C PRO A 126 -19.76 -1.70 -0.46
N SER A 127 -18.46 -1.46 -0.30
CA SER A 127 -17.43 -1.92 -1.24
C SER A 127 -17.36 -3.44 -1.36
N PHE A 128 -17.82 -4.20 -0.34
CA PHE A 128 -17.89 -5.66 -0.43
C PHE A 128 -18.95 -6.13 -1.43
N GLN A 129 -20.00 -5.34 -1.65
CA GLN A 129 -21.04 -5.62 -2.64
C GLN A 129 -20.72 -4.97 -4.00
N HIS A 130 -19.98 -3.87 -4.01
CA HIS A 130 -19.61 -3.09 -5.18
C HIS A 130 -18.09 -2.90 -5.26
N PRO A 131 -17.34 -3.96 -5.60
CA PRO A 131 -15.88 -3.89 -5.64
C PRO A 131 -15.40 -2.96 -6.77
N THR A 132 -14.47 -2.06 -6.43
CA THR A 132 -13.95 -1.04 -7.34
C THR A 132 -12.43 -0.94 -7.38
N LYS A 133 -11.71 -1.58 -6.43
CA LYS A 133 -10.25 -1.46 -6.33
C LYS A 133 -9.55 -2.36 -7.32
N PRO A 134 -8.87 -1.83 -8.35
CA PRO A 134 -8.15 -2.64 -9.32
C PRO A 134 -6.91 -3.29 -8.69
N ILE A 135 -6.73 -4.58 -8.91
CA ILE A 135 -5.54 -5.34 -8.52
C ILE A 135 -4.99 -6.13 -9.70
N GLY A 136 -3.74 -6.56 -9.59
CA GLY A 136 -3.09 -7.39 -10.60
C GLY A 136 -2.79 -6.66 -11.91
N GLY A 137 -2.44 -7.46 -12.92
CA GLY A 137 -2.14 -6.99 -14.27
C GLY A 137 -3.38 -6.76 -15.12
N PHE A 138 -3.13 -6.24 -16.32
CA PHE A 138 -4.16 -6.10 -17.36
C PHE A 138 -4.38 -7.43 -18.08
N MET A 139 -5.60 -7.67 -18.54
CA MET A 139 -6.01 -8.79 -19.36
C MET A 139 -6.86 -8.28 -20.53
N ASP A 140 -7.01 -9.09 -21.57
CA ASP A 140 -7.97 -8.82 -22.63
C ASP A 140 -9.41 -9.14 -22.20
N GLU A 141 -10.38 -8.73 -23.00
CA GLU A 141 -11.80 -8.93 -22.68
C GLU A 141 -12.17 -10.42 -22.61
N ALA A 142 -11.62 -11.25 -23.50
CA ALA A 142 -11.92 -12.68 -23.54
C ALA A 142 -11.47 -13.38 -22.25
N GLU A 143 -10.26 -13.08 -21.77
CA GLU A 143 -9.75 -13.59 -20.50
C GLU A 143 -10.58 -13.03 -19.32
N ALA A 144 -10.97 -11.76 -19.34
CA ALA A 144 -11.79 -11.17 -18.29
C ALA A 144 -13.14 -11.88 -18.16
N GLN A 145 -13.84 -12.09 -19.28
CA GLN A 145 -15.14 -12.79 -19.31
C GLN A 145 -15.01 -14.25 -18.86
N ARG A 146 -13.94 -14.94 -19.27
CA ARG A 146 -13.65 -16.29 -18.81
C ARG A 146 -13.47 -16.33 -17.28
N ARG A 147 -12.73 -15.37 -16.70
CA ARG A 147 -12.52 -15.28 -15.25
C ARG A 147 -13.80 -14.98 -14.48
N VAL A 148 -14.67 -14.14 -15.03
CA VAL A 148 -16.00 -13.91 -14.45
C VAL A 148 -16.81 -15.20 -14.42
N ALA A 149 -16.84 -15.95 -15.53
CA ALA A 149 -17.64 -17.18 -15.64
C ALA A 149 -17.10 -18.35 -14.81
N GLU A 150 -15.77 -18.55 -14.81
CA GLU A 150 -15.14 -19.73 -14.17
C GLU A 150 -14.76 -19.48 -12.70
N GLU A 151 -14.42 -18.25 -12.33
CA GLU A 151 -13.82 -17.92 -11.03
C GLU A 151 -14.62 -16.88 -10.24
N GLY A 152 -15.73 -16.36 -10.81
CA GLY A 152 -16.60 -15.39 -10.13
C GLY A 152 -15.95 -14.01 -9.88
N TRP A 153 -14.95 -13.66 -10.70
CA TRP A 153 -14.27 -12.37 -10.52
C TRP A 153 -15.18 -11.20 -10.85
N SER A 154 -15.01 -10.09 -10.12
CA SER A 154 -15.44 -8.77 -10.55
C SER A 154 -14.33 -8.15 -11.39
N VAL A 155 -14.66 -7.63 -12.55
CA VAL A 155 -13.70 -7.03 -13.48
C VAL A 155 -14.19 -5.67 -13.98
N VAL A 156 -13.27 -4.80 -14.36
CA VAL A 156 -13.57 -3.49 -14.93
C VAL A 156 -12.62 -3.19 -16.08
N GLU A 157 -13.11 -2.52 -17.12
CA GLU A 157 -12.25 -1.95 -18.14
C GLU A 157 -11.54 -0.71 -17.62
N ASP A 158 -10.22 -0.67 -17.76
CA ASP A 158 -9.38 0.41 -17.24
C ASP A 158 -8.90 1.32 -18.36
N ALA A 159 -9.77 2.26 -18.74
CA ALA A 159 -9.48 3.38 -19.64
C ALA A 159 -8.71 3.01 -20.93
N GLY A 160 -9.14 1.97 -21.65
CA GLY A 160 -8.53 1.51 -22.91
C GLY A 160 -7.19 0.79 -22.74
N ARG A 161 -6.74 0.54 -21.50
CA ARG A 161 -5.52 -0.24 -21.20
C ARG A 161 -5.75 -1.74 -21.10
N GLY A 162 -7.01 -2.16 -21.08
CA GLY A 162 -7.48 -3.52 -20.92
C GLY A 162 -8.32 -3.69 -19.65
N TRP A 163 -8.65 -4.92 -19.34
CA TRP A 163 -9.48 -5.29 -18.20
C TRP A 163 -8.65 -5.63 -16.97
N ARG A 164 -9.17 -5.33 -15.79
CA ARG A 164 -8.54 -5.68 -14.51
C ARG A 164 -9.54 -6.29 -13.54
N ARG A 165 -9.05 -7.20 -12.70
CA ARG A 165 -9.81 -7.65 -11.53
C ARG A 165 -10.01 -6.50 -10.57
N VAL A 166 -11.21 -6.37 -10.00
CA VAL A 166 -11.51 -5.42 -8.92
C VAL A 166 -11.94 -6.19 -7.67
N VAL A 167 -11.56 -5.66 -6.51
CA VAL A 167 -11.88 -6.19 -5.19
C VAL A 167 -12.50 -5.11 -4.31
N ALA A 168 -13.07 -5.50 -3.17
CA ALA A 168 -13.55 -4.57 -2.17
C ALA A 168 -12.42 -3.64 -1.69
N SER A 169 -12.76 -2.37 -1.43
CA SER A 169 -11.85 -1.39 -0.87
C SER A 169 -12.56 -0.61 0.24
N PRO A 170 -12.78 -1.24 1.40
CA PRO A 170 -13.49 -0.62 2.51
C PRO A 170 -12.70 0.52 3.13
N LEU A 171 -13.40 1.45 3.77
CA LEU A 171 -12.78 2.54 4.50
C LEU A 171 -12.08 2.03 5.77
N PRO A 172 -10.84 2.47 6.05
CA PRO A 172 -10.13 2.10 7.26
C PRO A 172 -10.77 2.77 8.50
N LYS A 173 -10.99 1.99 9.57
CA LYS A 173 -11.53 2.49 10.84
C LYS A 173 -10.48 2.66 11.92
N GLU A 174 -9.60 1.67 12.05
CA GLU A 174 -8.59 1.62 13.10
C GLU A 174 -7.32 0.92 12.61
N ILE A 175 -6.17 1.39 13.07
CA ILE A 175 -4.87 0.75 12.84
C ILE A 175 -4.54 -0.02 14.11
N ILE A 176 -4.51 -1.34 14.03
CA ILE A 176 -4.37 -2.21 15.21
C ILE A 176 -3.01 -2.00 15.89
N GLU A 177 -1.94 -1.90 15.12
CA GLU A 177 -0.58 -1.72 15.63
C GLU A 177 -0.19 -0.26 15.84
N LEU A 178 -1.17 0.67 15.99
CA LEU A 178 -0.91 2.10 16.14
C LEU A 178 0.05 2.42 17.30
N ASP A 179 -0.15 1.80 18.46
CA ASP A 179 0.67 2.03 19.65
C ASP A 179 2.13 1.60 19.42
N VAL A 180 2.35 0.52 18.65
CA VAL A 180 3.68 0.08 18.24
C VAL A 180 4.34 1.12 17.35
N VAL A 181 3.61 1.61 16.35
CA VAL A 181 4.10 2.64 15.42
C VAL A 181 4.46 3.92 16.18
N GLN A 182 3.58 4.39 17.06
CA GLN A 182 3.85 5.57 17.90
C GLN A 182 5.07 5.38 18.80
N THR A 183 5.23 4.18 19.38
CA THR A 183 6.41 3.84 20.19
C THR A 183 7.70 3.93 19.40
N LEU A 184 7.72 3.40 18.16
CA LEU A 184 8.88 3.50 17.28
C LEU A 184 9.21 4.96 16.96
N LEU A 185 8.23 5.74 16.53
CA LEU A 185 8.41 7.16 16.20
C LEU A 185 8.89 7.97 17.41
N ASN A 186 8.30 7.76 18.59
CA ASN A 186 8.71 8.42 19.84
C ASN A 186 10.19 8.12 20.21
N ASN A 187 10.71 6.98 19.79
CA ASN A 187 12.10 6.62 19.97
C ASN A 187 13.00 7.01 18.79
N GLY A 188 12.49 7.80 17.83
CA GLY A 188 13.25 8.28 16.68
C GLY A 188 13.52 7.21 15.62
N ILE A 189 12.78 6.11 15.64
CA ILE A 189 12.86 5.01 14.68
C ILE A 189 11.90 5.31 13.55
N CYS A 190 12.37 5.29 12.30
CA CYS A 190 11.52 5.40 11.11
C CYS A 190 10.65 4.14 11.01
N ALA A 191 9.34 4.29 10.87
CA ALA A 191 8.39 3.19 10.78
C ALA A 191 7.85 3.03 9.35
N ILE A 192 8.02 1.84 8.76
CA ILE A 192 7.31 1.44 7.54
C ILE A 192 6.07 0.68 7.99
N THR A 193 4.88 1.18 7.68
CA THR A 193 3.62 0.74 8.27
C THR A 193 2.46 0.95 7.31
N VAL A 194 1.27 0.46 7.62
CA VAL A 194 0.06 0.52 6.79
C VAL A 194 0.31 0.19 5.31
N GLY A 195 1.25 -0.70 5.03
CA GLY A 195 1.61 -1.12 3.68
C GLY A 195 0.41 -1.71 2.95
N GLY A 196 0.20 -1.29 1.70
CA GLY A 196 -0.97 -1.68 0.90
C GLY A 196 -2.31 -1.17 1.42
N GLY A 197 -2.28 -0.22 2.35
CA GLY A 197 -3.46 0.25 3.09
C GLY A 197 -3.70 -0.51 4.40
N GLY A 198 -2.80 -1.43 4.76
CA GLY A 198 -2.94 -2.36 5.87
C GLY A 198 -3.61 -3.68 5.47
N ILE A 199 -3.42 -4.73 6.26
CA ILE A 199 -4.12 -6.00 6.10
C ILE A 199 -5.54 -5.80 6.62
N PRO A 200 -6.58 -5.93 5.77
CA PRO A 200 -7.95 -5.70 6.20
C PRO A 200 -8.42 -6.81 7.15
N VAL A 201 -8.89 -6.41 8.31
CA VAL A 201 -9.51 -7.30 9.30
C VAL A 201 -10.89 -6.81 9.68
N ILE A 202 -11.78 -7.74 10.00
CA ILE A 202 -13.09 -7.49 10.61
C ILE A 202 -13.10 -8.07 12.02
N GLU A 203 -13.95 -7.55 12.89
CA GLU A 203 -14.16 -8.09 14.24
C GLU A 203 -15.36 -9.03 14.24
N ASP A 204 -15.19 -10.21 14.84
CA ASP A 204 -16.26 -11.17 15.05
C ASP A 204 -17.08 -10.83 16.32
N GLU A 205 -18.08 -11.64 16.63
CA GLU A 205 -18.96 -11.46 17.79
C GLU A 205 -18.26 -11.65 19.14
N ASN A 206 -17.07 -12.25 19.14
CA ASN A 206 -16.26 -12.50 20.33
C ASN A 206 -15.09 -11.49 20.48
N GLY A 207 -14.99 -10.52 19.57
CA GLY A 207 -13.91 -9.54 19.56
C GLY A 207 -12.61 -10.04 18.93
N ASN A 208 -12.63 -11.14 18.16
CA ASN A 208 -11.44 -11.62 17.44
C ASN A 208 -11.33 -10.92 16.10
N TYR A 209 -10.11 -10.60 15.70
CA TYR A 209 -9.81 -10.11 14.35
C TYR A 209 -9.69 -11.27 13.37
N LEU A 210 -10.43 -11.15 12.28
CA LEU A 210 -10.43 -12.11 11.16
C LEU A 210 -10.05 -11.39 9.87
N GLY A 211 -9.10 -11.95 9.10
CA GLY A 211 -8.74 -11.45 7.79
C GLY A 211 -9.94 -11.45 6.83
N THR A 212 -10.01 -10.47 5.94
CA THR A 212 -11.09 -10.37 4.96
C THR A 212 -10.56 -10.06 3.56
N ALA A 213 -11.29 -10.56 2.53
CA ALA A 213 -10.89 -10.43 1.13
C ALA A 213 -11.13 -9.02 0.59
N ALA A 214 -10.21 -8.11 0.89
CA ALA A 214 -10.25 -6.71 0.45
C ALA A 214 -8.83 -6.15 0.25
N VAL A 215 -8.74 -4.97 -0.37
CA VAL A 215 -7.49 -4.18 -0.44
C VAL A 215 -7.84 -2.74 -0.14
N ILE A 216 -7.44 -2.26 1.03
CA ILE A 216 -7.69 -0.89 1.48
C ILE A 216 -6.91 0.11 0.62
N ASP A 217 -7.45 1.29 0.41
CA ASP A 217 -6.70 2.35 -0.27
C ASP A 217 -5.60 2.91 0.63
N LYS A 218 -4.37 2.95 0.12
CA LYS A 218 -3.20 3.40 0.88
C LYS A 218 -3.30 4.84 1.37
N ASP A 219 -3.97 5.71 0.57
CA ASP A 219 -4.06 7.12 0.90
C ASP A 219 -5.02 7.34 2.06
N TYR A 220 -6.13 6.60 2.11
CA TYR A 220 -7.02 6.60 3.27
C TYR A 220 -6.35 6.06 4.54
N ALA A 221 -5.64 4.94 4.45
CA ALA A 221 -4.96 4.37 5.60
C ALA A 221 -3.81 5.26 6.09
N SER A 222 -3.03 5.84 5.18
CA SER A 222 -1.97 6.79 5.53
C SER A 222 -2.52 8.10 6.10
N SER A 223 -3.66 8.57 5.60
CA SER A 223 -4.37 9.73 6.16
C SER A 223 -4.86 9.43 7.58
N LEU A 224 -5.44 8.24 7.81
CA LEU A 224 -5.84 7.81 9.15
C LEU A 224 -4.63 7.77 10.10
N LEU A 225 -3.51 7.20 9.65
CA LEU A 225 -2.26 7.21 10.42
C LEU A 225 -1.82 8.63 10.77
N ALA A 226 -1.77 9.53 9.78
CA ALA A 226 -1.36 10.93 9.98
C ALA A 226 -2.23 11.64 11.02
N GLN A 227 -3.54 11.45 10.96
CA GLN A 227 -4.48 11.99 11.94
C GLN A 227 -4.25 11.43 13.35
N LYS A 228 -4.07 10.11 13.47
CA LYS A 228 -3.91 9.42 14.77
C LYS A 228 -2.61 9.79 15.48
N ILE A 229 -1.52 9.93 14.73
CA ILE A 229 -0.22 10.37 15.31
C ILE A 229 -0.10 11.89 15.38
N LYS A 230 -1.08 12.66 14.87
CA LYS A 230 -1.04 14.12 14.76
C LYS A 230 0.19 14.60 14.00
N ALA A 231 0.41 14.03 12.82
CA ALA A 231 1.53 14.40 11.97
C ALA A 231 1.46 15.87 11.54
N ASP A 232 2.62 16.54 11.51
CA ASP A 232 2.75 17.92 11.03
C ASP A 232 2.68 18.01 9.50
N LEU A 233 3.00 16.90 8.82
CA LEU A 233 2.99 16.79 7.36
C LEU A 233 2.43 15.44 6.91
N PHE A 234 1.51 15.48 5.97
CA PHE A 234 1.09 14.31 5.20
C PHE A 234 1.44 14.51 3.72
N LEU A 235 2.32 13.67 3.19
CA LEU A 235 2.82 13.76 1.83
C LEU A 235 2.42 12.51 1.04
N ILE A 236 1.82 12.72 -0.14
CA ILE A 236 1.45 11.66 -1.07
C ILE A 236 2.41 11.71 -2.27
N SER A 237 3.27 10.70 -2.39
CA SER A 237 4.12 10.54 -3.57
C SER A 237 3.29 10.00 -4.73
N THR A 238 3.10 10.82 -5.76
CA THR A 238 2.26 10.54 -6.91
C THR A 238 2.86 11.11 -8.20
N ALA A 239 2.34 10.69 -9.34
CA ALA A 239 2.76 11.17 -10.66
C ALA A 239 2.12 12.52 -11.05
N VAL A 240 1.27 13.11 -10.20
CA VAL A 240 0.60 14.39 -10.45
C VAL A 240 1.06 15.43 -9.44
N GLU A 241 1.07 16.70 -9.87
CA GLU A 241 1.60 17.81 -9.06
C GLU A 241 0.72 18.17 -7.85
N LYS A 242 -0.61 17.98 -7.98
CA LYS A 242 -1.61 18.37 -6.98
C LYS A 242 -2.71 17.33 -6.86
N VAL A 243 -3.51 17.45 -5.82
CA VAL A 243 -4.81 16.79 -5.76
C VAL A 243 -5.79 17.54 -6.68
N TYR A 244 -6.57 16.80 -7.45
CA TYR A 244 -7.52 17.37 -8.40
C TYR A 244 -8.93 16.90 -8.11
N ILE A 245 -9.90 17.79 -8.28
CA ILE A 245 -11.32 17.45 -8.41
C ILE A 245 -11.58 17.22 -9.90
N ASN A 246 -12.42 16.25 -10.25
CA ASN A 246 -12.76 15.87 -11.62
C ASN A 246 -11.52 15.58 -12.48
N PHE A 247 -10.58 14.80 -11.94
CA PHE A 247 -9.33 14.46 -12.63
C PHE A 247 -9.59 13.83 -14.01
N ASN A 248 -8.80 14.23 -15.02
CA ASN A 248 -8.94 13.82 -16.42
C ASN A 248 -10.28 14.18 -17.09
N THR A 249 -11.00 15.17 -16.58
CA THR A 249 -12.18 15.73 -17.24
C THR A 249 -11.95 17.19 -17.65
N PRO A 250 -12.79 17.76 -18.53
CA PRO A 250 -12.71 19.20 -18.87
C PRO A 250 -12.89 20.14 -17.66
N GLU A 251 -13.55 19.66 -16.59
CA GLU A 251 -13.79 20.40 -15.35
C GLU A 251 -12.71 20.12 -14.29
N GLN A 252 -11.56 19.58 -14.66
CA GLN A 252 -10.46 19.31 -13.74
C GLN A 252 -10.00 20.60 -13.05
N LYS A 253 -9.95 20.57 -11.71
CA LYS A 253 -9.49 21.69 -10.89
C LYS A 253 -8.51 21.19 -9.83
N GLY A 254 -7.30 21.78 -9.82
CA GLY A 254 -6.31 21.56 -8.74
C GLY A 254 -6.81 22.16 -7.43
N ILE A 255 -6.52 21.48 -6.34
CA ILE A 255 -6.75 21.98 -4.97
C ILE A 255 -5.45 22.63 -4.52
N ASP A 256 -5.51 23.89 -4.16
CA ASP A 256 -4.43 24.62 -3.49
C ASP A 256 -4.80 24.72 -2.00
N VAL A 257 -3.86 24.39 -1.12
CA VAL A 257 -4.00 24.49 0.35
C VAL A 257 -3.20 25.69 0.84
#